data_6c0a636c35b78259c06c31f0dead7750
#
_entry.id   6c0a636c35b78259c06c31f0dead7750
#
_cell.length_a   1.000
_cell.length_b   1.000
_cell.length_c   1.000
_cell.angle_alpha   90.00
_cell.angle_beta   90.00
_cell.angle_gamma   90.00
#
_symmetry.space_group_name_H-M   'P 1'
#
loop_
_entity.id
_entity.type
_entity.pdbx_description
1 polymer ?
#
loop_
_entity_poly.entity_id
_entity_poly.type
_entity_poly.pdbx_seq_one_letter_code
_entity_poly.pdbx_strand_id
1 'polypeptide(L)'
;MNLPSRIQDLNYNLLKLSSLVETNIKDAFSAVEKKDLELSKTVINTDSKINMMEVEIEKEVNDILETFRPSDNDLRYLLAALKINNELERIGDYATNIARNTQFMVEHPDLELPDVLAHSAETLTSMLNKAINAFILSNEQTALD
;
A
#
# COMPACT_ATOMS: atom_id res chain seq x y z
N MET A 1 -19.98 -18.56 6.33
CA MET A 1 -18.57 -18.20 6.38
C MET A 1 -18.09 -18.06 7.82
N ASN A 2 -16.91 -18.56 8.12
CA ASN A 2 -16.34 -18.48 9.46
C ASN A 2 -15.31 -17.35 9.57
N LEU A 3 -14.88 -17.04 10.79
CA LEU A 3 -13.92 -15.96 11.05
C LEU A 3 -12.56 -16.19 10.36
N PRO A 4 -11.91 -17.38 10.43
CA PRO A 4 -10.66 -17.61 9.72
C PRO A 4 -10.75 -17.35 8.22
N SER A 5 -11.82 -17.74 7.59
CA SER A 5 -12.08 -17.50 6.15
C SER A 5 -12.19 -16.01 5.83
N ARG A 6 -12.89 -15.25 6.68
CA ARG A 6 -13.04 -13.81 6.52
C ARG A 6 -11.72 -13.07 6.69
N ILE A 7 -10.89 -13.50 7.65
CA ILE A 7 -9.54 -12.95 7.85
C ILE A 7 -8.65 -13.26 6.65
N GLN A 8 -8.77 -14.45 6.08
CA GLN A 8 -8.03 -14.83 4.88
C GLN A 8 -8.38 -13.92 3.68
N ASP A 9 -9.66 -13.63 3.49
CA ASP A 9 -10.12 -12.71 2.45
C ASP A 9 -9.58 -11.29 2.69
N LEU A 10 -9.61 -10.83 3.93
CA LEU A 10 -9.04 -9.54 4.33
C LEU A 10 -7.54 -9.48 3.99
N ASN A 11 -6.79 -10.53 4.32
CA ASN A 11 -5.36 -10.60 4.03
C ASN A 11 -5.09 -10.52 2.52
N TYR A 12 -5.90 -11.19 1.73
CA TYR A 12 -5.81 -11.13 0.27
C TYR A 12 -6.02 -9.69 -0.23
N ASN A 13 -7.00 -8.99 0.30
CA ASN A 13 -7.28 -7.60 -0.07
C ASN A 13 -6.17 -6.64 0.37
N LEU A 14 -5.58 -6.85 1.56
CA LEU A 14 -4.42 -6.09 2.01
C LEU A 14 -3.21 -6.31 1.09
N LEU A 15 -2.96 -7.54 0.65
CA LEU A 15 -1.89 -7.85 -0.31
C LEU A 15 -2.12 -7.15 -1.64
N LYS A 16 -3.36 -7.12 -2.13
CA LYS A 16 -3.70 -6.41 -3.37
C LYS A 16 -3.45 -4.91 -3.25
N LEU A 17 -3.88 -4.31 -2.14
CA LEU A 17 -3.64 -2.88 -1.89
C LEU A 17 -2.15 -2.58 -1.79
N SER A 18 -1.41 -3.39 -1.04
CA SER A 18 0.04 -3.24 -0.90
C SER A 18 0.76 -3.34 -2.25
N SER A 19 0.38 -4.30 -3.08
CA SER A 19 0.94 -4.46 -4.43
C SER A 19 0.69 -3.23 -5.31
N LEU A 20 -0.50 -2.67 -5.24
CA LEU A 20 -0.85 -1.45 -5.99
C LEU A 20 -0.03 -0.25 -5.52
N VAL A 21 0.14 -0.11 -4.20
CA VAL A 21 0.97 0.96 -3.60
C VAL A 21 2.44 0.79 -4.00
N GLU A 22 2.97 -0.43 -3.97
CA GLU A 22 4.34 -0.72 -4.43
C GLU A 22 4.56 -0.30 -5.88
N THR A 23 3.63 -0.65 -6.76
CA THR A 23 3.69 -0.26 -8.17
C THR A 23 3.69 1.26 -8.31
N ASN A 24 2.83 1.96 -7.55
CA ASN A 24 2.78 3.42 -7.57
C ASN A 24 4.07 4.06 -7.08
N ILE A 25 4.73 3.50 -6.07
CA ILE A 25 6.04 3.99 -5.62
C ILE A 25 7.06 3.88 -6.76
N LYS A 26 7.18 2.72 -7.37
CA LYS A 26 8.12 2.48 -8.48
C LYS A 26 7.85 3.42 -9.65
N ASP A 27 6.59 3.53 -10.04
CA ASP A 27 6.20 4.37 -11.18
C ASP A 27 6.37 5.85 -10.90
N ALA A 28 6.12 6.30 -9.65
CA ALA A 28 6.33 7.69 -9.26
C ALA A 28 7.81 8.10 -9.38
N PHE A 29 8.72 7.29 -8.84
CA PHE A 29 10.16 7.55 -8.94
C PHE A 29 10.64 7.45 -10.40
N SER A 30 10.16 6.48 -11.15
CA SER A 30 10.48 6.32 -12.57
C SER A 30 10.01 7.53 -13.40
N ALA A 31 8.80 8.01 -13.14
CA ALA A 31 8.26 9.19 -13.82
C ALA A 31 9.12 10.42 -13.59
N VAL A 32 9.53 10.67 -12.34
CA VAL A 32 10.38 11.81 -12.00
C VAL A 32 11.76 11.66 -12.63
N GLU A 33 12.38 10.49 -12.52
CA GLU A 33 13.73 10.22 -13.05
C GLU A 33 13.77 10.36 -14.57
N LYS A 34 12.79 9.79 -15.27
CA LYS A 34 12.73 9.78 -16.74
C LYS A 34 11.98 10.98 -17.32
N LYS A 35 11.45 11.84 -16.46
CA LYS A 35 10.64 13.01 -16.88
C LYS A 35 9.45 12.58 -17.73
N ASP A 36 8.79 11.48 -17.33
CA ASP A 36 7.69 10.84 -18.05
C ASP A 36 6.33 11.32 -17.51
N LEU A 37 5.75 12.30 -18.18
CA LEU A 37 4.46 12.90 -17.80
C LEU A 37 3.29 11.91 -17.89
N GLU A 38 3.30 11.02 -18.87
CA GLU A 38 2.22 10.04 -19.02
C GLU A 38 2.22 9.04 -17.87
N LEU A 39 3.39 8.56 -17.46
CA LEU A 39 3.52 7.70 -16.30
C LEU A 39 3.11 8.42 -15.01
N SER A 40 3.50 9.68 -14.86
CA SER A 40 3.07 10.55 -13.76
C SER A 40 1.55 10.63 -13.65
N LYS A 41 0.87 10.85 -14.78
CA LYS A 41 -0.60 10.88 -14.82
C LYS A 41 -1.22 9.54 -14.40
N THR A 42 -0.63 8.43 -14.82
CA THR A 42 -1.08 7.10 -14.43
C THR A 42 -1.02 6.92 -12.91
N VAL A 43 0.09 7.33 -12.28
CA VAL A 43 0.24 7.28 -10.82
C VAL A 43 -0.82 8.13 -10.13
N ILE A 44 -0.99 9.37 -10.57
CA ILE A 44 -1.96 10.30 -9.99
C ILE A 44 -3.38 9.75 -10.12
N ASN A 45 -3.73 9.20 -11.28
CA ASN A 45 -5.06 8.63 -11.52
C ASN A 45 -5.31 7.34 -10.69
N THR A 46 -4.27 6.59 -10.37
CA THR A 46 -4.38 5.37 -9.56
C THR A 46 -4.67 5.68 -8.09
N ASP A 47 -4.39 6.90 -7.63
CA ASP A 47 -4.64 7.32 -6.25
C ASP A 47 -6.11 7.12 -5.83
N SER A 48 -7.05 7.43 -6.70
CA SER A 48 -8.49 7.21 -6.42
C SER A 48 -8.83 5.74 -6.20
N LYS A 49 -8.18 4.83 -6.91
CA LYS A 49 -8.35 3.39 -6.75
C LYS A 49 -7.79 2.92 -5.41
N ILE A 50 -6.63 3.43 -5.01
CA ILE A 50 -6.03 3.14 -3.70
C ILE A 50 -6.97 3.60 -2.58
N ASN A 51 -7.50 4.81 -2.68
CA ASN A 51 -8.44 5.36 -1.70
C ASN A 51 -9.71 4.51 -1.60
N MET A 52 -10.24 4.07 -2.74
CA MET A 52 -11.43 3.21 -2.77
C MET A 52 -11.17 1.86 -2.11
N MET A 53 -10.04 1.23 -2.41
CA MET A 53 -9.66 -0.04 -1.80
C MET A 53 -9.45 0.10 -0.29
N GLU A 54 -8.86 1.19 0.16
CA GLU A 54 -8.69 1.48 1.59
C GLU A 54 -10.05 1.53 2.31
N VAL A 55 -11.02 2.24 1.75
CA VAL A 55 -12.37 2.35 2.31
C VAL A 55 -13.07 0.99 2.34
N GLU A 56 -12.93 0.18 1.29
CA GLU A 56 -13.50 -1.17 1.23
C GLU A 56 -12.90 -2.09 2.29
N ILE A 57 -11.60 -2.03 2.51
CA ILE A 57 -10.91 -2.82 3.54
C ILE A 57 -11.34 -2.38 4.94
N GLU A 58 -11.43 -1.07 5.19
CA GLU A 58 -11.94 -0.54 6.46
C GLU A 58 -13.34 -1.08 6.76
N LYS A 59 -14.22 -1.04 5.76
CA LYS A 59 -15.56 -1.57 5.88
C LYS A 59 -15.57 -3.07 6.17
N GLU A 60 -14.71 -3.82 5.49
CA GLU A 60 -14.55 -5.26 5.70
C GLU A 60 -14.13 -5.58 7.15
N VAL A 61 -13.17 -4.85 7.69
CA VAL A 61 -12.74 -5.00 9.09
C VAL A 61 -13.90 -4.72 10.04
N ASN A 62 -14.62 -3.64 9.82
CA ASN A 62 -15.79 -3.28 10.64
C ASN A 62 -16.86 -4.37 10.59
N ASP A 63 -17.17 -4.89 9.42
CA ASP A 63 -18.15 -5.97 9.25
C ASP A 63 -17.72 -7.25 10.01
N ILE A 64 -16.44 -7.59 9.99
CA ILE A 64 -15.90 -8.73 10.74
C ILE A 64 -16.05 -8.51 12.25
N LEU A 65 -15.67 -7.32 12.73
CA LEU A 65 -15.76 -6.98 14.15
C LEU A 65 -17.23 -7.03 14.65
N GLU A 66 -18.14 -6.54 13.86
CA GLU A 66 -19.58 -6.54 14.19
C GLU A 66 -20.18 -7.95 14.20
N THR A 67 -19.84 -8.75 13.17
CA THR A 67 -20.44 -10.05 12.95
C THR A 67 -19.91 -11.11 13.91
N PHE A 68 -18.61 -11.17 14.11
CA PHE A 68 -17.95 -12.23 14.84
C PHE A 68 -17.58 -11.86 16.28
N ARG A 69 -17.48 -10.56 16.57
CA ARG A 69 -17.09 -10.03 17.87
C ARG A 69 -15.86 -10.76 18.44
N PRO A 70 -14.76 -10.81 17.66
CA PRO A 70 -13.58 -11.56 18.04
C PRO A 70 -12.94 -10.98 19.30
N SER A 71 -12.16 -11.79 19.99
CA SER A 71 -11.42 -11.39 21.18
C SER A 71 -9.94 -11.73 21.04
N ASP A 72 -9.15 -11.28 22.00
CA ASP A 72 -7.73 -11.61 22.13
C ASP A 72 -6.92 -11.36 20.84
N ASN A 73 -6.24 -12.37 20.33
CA ASN A 73 -5.33 -12.25 19.21
C ASN A 73 -6.03 -11.84 17.90
N ASP A 74 -7.22 -12.36 17.65
CA ASP A 74 -7.97 -12.01 16.45
C ASP A 74 -8.38 -10.55 16.45
N LEU A 75 -8.85 -10.05 17.60
CA LEU A 75 -9.17 -8.63 17.74
C LEU A 75 -7.93 -7.75 17.52
N ARG A 76 -6.81 -8.08 18.13
CA ARG A 76 -5.55 -7.34 17.95
C ARG A 76 -5.08 -7.36 16.51
N TYR A 77 -5.21 -8.50 15.84
CA TYR A 77 -4.86 -8.64 14.43
C TYR A 77 -5.71 -7.70 13.55
N LEU A 78 -7.02 -7.69 13.76
CA LEU A 78 -7.94 -6.86 12.99
C LEU A 78 -7.69 -5.36 13.22
N LEU A 79 -7.39 -4.95 14.46
CA LEU A 79 -7.05 -3.56 14.75
C LEU A 79 -5.71 -3.17 14.11
N ALA A 80 -4.73 -4.07 14.09
CA ALA A 80 -3.47 -3.84 13.41
C ALA A 80 -3.66 -3.76 11.89
N ALA A 81 -4.51 -4.63 11.32
CA ALA A 81 -4.86 -4.58 9.90
C ALA A 81 -5.45 -3.23 9.50
N LEU A 82 -6.31 -2.68 10.36
CA LEU A 82 -6.91 -1.36 10.13
C LEU A 82 -5.86 -0.24 10.09
N LYS A 83 -4.89 -0.28 11.01
CA LYS A 83 -3.78 0.68 11.02
C LYS A 83 -2.89 0.55 9.79
N ILE A 84 -2.57 -0.68 9.39
CA ILE A 84 -1.78 -0.95 8.20
C ILE A 84 -2.49 -0.44 6.95
N ASN A 85 -3.79 -0.66 6.87
CA ASN A 85 -4.61 -0.16 5.77
C ASN A 85 -4.48 1.36 5.61
N ASN A 86 -4.59 2.10 6.71
CA ASN A 86 -4.45 3.55 6.72
C ASN A 86 -3.04 3.99 6.33
N GLU A 87 -2.00 3.29 6.78
CA GLU A 87 -0.62 3.61 6.41
C GLU A 87 -0.33 3.31 4.94
N LEU A 88 -0.91 2.26 4.37
CA LEU A 88 -0.79 1.96 2.93
C LEU A 88 -1.38 3.09 2.07
N GLU A 89 -2.55 3.58 2.44
CA GLU A 89 -3.16 4.74 1.76
C GLU A 89 -2.26 5.96 1.85
N ARG A 90 -1.70 6.24 3.02
CA ARG A 90 -0.79 7.35 3.25
C ARG A 90 0.49 7.25 2.42
N ILE A 91 1.06 6.05 2.30
CA ILE A 91 2.21 5.80 1.42
C ILE A 91 1.82 6.05 -0.04
N GLY A 92 0.62 5.63 -0.43
CA GLY A 92 0.06 5.93 -1.75
C GLY A 92 -0.04 7.43 -2.03
N ASP A 93 -0.47 8.22 -1.06
CA ASP A 93 -0.51 9.68 -1.16
C ASP A 93 0.88 10.27 -1.38
N TYR A 94 1.89 9.77 -0.68
CA TYR A 94 3.27 10.21 -0.87
C TYR A 94 3.77 9.89 -2.30
N ALA A 95 3.45 8.70 -2.81
CA ALA A 95 3.81 8.34 -4.19
C ALA A 95 3.17 9.29 -5.20
N THR A 96 1.90 9.63 -5.01
CA THR A 96 1.18 10.60 -5.85
C THR A 96 1.84 11.97 -5.80
N ASN A 97 2.25 12.42 -4.61
CA ASN A 97 2.94 13.70 -4.44
C ASN A 97 4.30 13.71 -5.13
N ILE A 98 5.04 12.61 -5.07
CA ILE A 98 6.30 12.46 -5.81
C ILE A 98 6.05 12.57 -7.32
N ALA A 99 5.05 11.86 -7.83
CA ALA A 99 4.70 11.89 -9.25
C ALA A 99 4.36 13.29 -9.76
N ARG A 100 3.72 14.12 -8.94
CA ARG A 100 3.39 15.51 -9.29
C ARG A 100 4.61 16.38 -9.58
N ASN A 101 5.77 16.03 -9.04
CA ASN A 101 7.02 16.75 -9.32
C ASN A 101 7.58 16.49 -10.72
N THR A 102 7.04 15.54 -11.47
CA THR A 102 7.48 15.23 -12.83
C THR A 102 7.38 16.45 -13.74
N GLN A 103 6.31 17.24 -13.63
CA GLN A 103 6.12 18.45 -14.40
C GLN A 103 7.27 19.44 -14.16
N PHE A 104 7.65 19.65 -12.92
CA PHE A 104 8.78 20.50 -12.55
C PHE A 104 10.09 20.01 -13.21
N MET A 105 10.32 18.70 -13.19
CA MET A 105 11.51 18.10 -13.81
C MET A 105 11.53 18.28 -15.33
N VAL A 106 10.38 18.22 -15.98
CA VAL A 106 10.25 18.48 -17.43
C VAL A 106 10.60 19.92 -17.74
N GLU A 107 10.18 20.86 -16.90
CA GLU A 107 10.45 22.29 -17.06
C GLU A 107 11.90 22.68 -16.74
N HIS A 108 12.63 21.81 -16.05
CA HIS A 108 14.02 22.01 -15.67
C HIS A 108 14.89 20.84 -16.17
N PRO A 109 15.12 20.76 -17.50
CA PRO A 109 15.75 19.58 -18.11
C PRO A 109 17.20 19.31 -17.65
N ASP A 110 17.87 20.33 -17.09
CA ASP A 110 19.23 20.18 -16.56
C ASP A 110 19.30 19.51 -15.19
N LEU A 111 18.14 19.38 -14.51
CA LEU A 111 18.07 18.69 -13.23
C LEU A 111 18.01 17.19 -13.42
N GLU A 112 18.80 16.49 -12.61
CA GLU A 112 18.79 15.03 -12.55
C GLU A 112 18.50 14.56 -11.14
N LEU A 113 17.78 13.45 -11.03
CA LEU A 113 17.50 12.82 -9.75
C LEU A 113 18.81 12.17 -9.25
N PRO A 114 19.28 12.46 -8.02
CA PRO A 114 20.45 11.81 -7.48
C PRO A 114 20.29 10.28 -7.45
N ASP A 115 21.40 9.56 -7.69
CA ASP A 115 21.39 8.08 -7.72
C ASP A 115 20.81 7.45 -6.44
N VAL A 116 21.08 8.05 -5.29
CA VAL A 116 20.53 7.62 -4.00
C VAL A 116 19.00 7.62 -4.03
N LEU A 117 18.38 8.64 -4.62
CA LEU A 117 16.92 8.73 -4.73
C LEU A 117 16.39 7.76 -5.79
N ALA A 118 17.10 7.58 -6.89
CA ALA A 118 16.72 6.63 -7.93
C ALA A 118 16.67 5.18 -7.39
N HIS A 119 17.54 4.82 -6.47
CA HIS A 119 17.55 3.50 -5.83
C HIS A 119 16.58 3.38 -4.65
N SER A 120 16.06 4.49 -4.14
CA SER A 120 15.17 4.49 -2.98
C SER A 120 13.86 3.73 -3.23
N ALA A 121 13.36 3.75 -4.45
CA ALA A 121 12.12 3.04 -4.80
C ALA A 121 12.24 1.52 -4.55
N GLU A 122 13.35 0.91 -4.96
CA GLU A 122 13.59 -0.52 -4.75
C GLU A 122 13.67 -0.87 -3.27
N THR A 123 14.38 -0.05 -2.50
CA THR A 123 14.52 -0.24 -1.05
C THR A 123 13.17 -0.11 -0.36
N LEU A 124 12.40 0.93 -0.67
CA LEU A 124 11.09 1.18 -0.07
C LEU A 124 10.09 0.07 -0.39
N THR A 125 10.03 -0.37 -1.64
CA THR A 125 9.11 -1.44 -2.04
C THR A 125 9.50 -2.78 -1.43
N SER A 126 10.79 -3.07 -1.30
CA SER A 126 11.28 -4.26 -0.62
C SER A 126 10.91 -4.25 0.87
N MET A 127 11.09 -3.12 1.55
CA MET A 127 10.72 -2.96 2.96
C MET A 127 9.21 -3.15 3.16
N LEU A 128 8.41 -2.52 2.31
CA LEU A 128 6.95 -2.62 2.38
C LEU A 128 6.49 -4.07 2.15
N ASN A 129 7.01 -4.73 1.13
CA ASN A 129 6.68 -6.12 0.82
C ASN A 129 7.00 -7.05 1.99
N LYS A 130 8.19 -6.91 2.57
CA LYS A 130 8.61 -7.72 3.72
C LYS A 130 7.74 -7.47 4.95
N ALA A 131 7.38 -6.22 5.23
CA ALA A 131 6.55 -5.86 6.37
C ALA A 131 5.14 -6.46 6.25
N ILE A 132 4.51 -6.34 5.09
CA ILE A 132 3.17 -6.88 4.86
C ILE A 132 3.17 -8.41 4.92
N ASN A 133 4.14 -9.06 4.30
CA ASN A 133 4.24 -10.51 4.35
C ASN A 133 4.49 -11.03 5.78
N ALA A 134 5.33 -10.36 6.55
CA ALA A 134 5.58 -10.71 7.94
C ALA A 134 4.31 -10.58 8.80
N PHE A 135 3.53 -9.53 8.58
CA PHE A 135 2.26 -9.33 9.28
C PHE A 135 1.26 -10.45 8.98
N ILE A 136 1.07 -10.79 7.72
CA ILE A 136 0.13 -11.83 7.30
C ILE A 136 0.60 -13.20 7.77
N LEU A 137 1.90 -13.49 7.67
CA LEU A 137 2.48 -14.75 8.13
C LEU A 137 2.34 -14.95 9.65
N SER A 138 2.44 -13.86 10.43
CA SER A 138 2.26 -13.94 11.88
C SER A 138 0.87 -14.45 12.27
N ASN A 139 -0.17 -14.05 11.52
CA ASN A 139 -1.52 -14.55 11.73
C ASN A 139 -1.66 -16.03 11.34
N GLU A 140 -1.06 -16.43 10.24
CA GLU A 140 -1.08 -17.84 9.79
C GLU A 140 -0.42 -18.77 10.80
N GLN A 141 0.71 -18.37 11.37
CA GLN A 141 1.38 -19.12 12.43
C GLN A 141 0.52 -19.24 13.69
N THR A 142 -0.10 -18.15 14.10
CA THR A 142 -1.00 -18.16 15.27
C THR A 142 -2.20 -19.09 15.06
N ALA A 143 -2.70 -19.20 13.84
CA ALA A 143 -3.80 -20.09 13.50
C ALA A 143 -3.41 -21.58 13.50
N LEU A 144 -2.12 -21.89 13.35
CA LEU A 144 -1.61 -23.26 13.39
C LEU A 144 -1.24 -23.74 14.82
N ASP A 145 -0.98 -22.81 15.72
CA ASP A 145 -0.71 -23.07 17.14
C ASP A 145 -2.00 -23.23 17.94
#